data_e17ca45fa32411840bbd901ea5024f7a
#
_entry.id   e17ca45fa32411840bbd901ea5024f7a
#
_cell.length_a   1.000
_cell.length_b   1.000
_cell.length_c   1.000
_cell.angle_alpha   90.00
_cell.angle_beta   90.00
_cell.angle_gamma   90.00
#
_symmetry.space_group_name_H-M   'P 1'
#
loop_
_entity.id
_entity.type
_entity.pdbx_description
1 polymer ?
#
loop_
_entity_poly.entity_id
_entity_poly.type
_entity_poly.pdbx_seq_one_letter_code
_entity_poly.pdbx_strand_id
1 'polypeptide(L)'
;MKYDVAHRRIWLKGEILDVNDAKVNVLSPTSQFGLNVFEGIPCYWNEETNQLYAFRLSDHYDRLIRSAKLIQFDLKYTKDDFKKALVDTVKANEYDENLSVRQTLFVDGFGSWGSEGPVEMFVAPIPRGRTSAEYNKKGLNCCVTSWRRISDENLSPRIKCGANYINSRVGQREALRNGYDTCI
;
A
#
# COMPACT_ATOMS: atom_id res chain seq x y z
N MET A 1 -7.80 -1.87 19.12
CA MET A 1 -7.72 -1.08 17.87
C MET A 1 -9.04 -0.40 17.67
N LYS A 2 -9.03 0.94 17.58
CA LYS A 2 -10.23 1.79 17.46
C LYS A 2 -10.80 1.82 16.02
N TYR A 3 -10.38 0.89 15.16
CA TYR A 3 -10.73 0.92 13.74
C TYR A 3 -11.73 -0.18 13.44
N ASP A 4 -12.97 0.23 13.32
CA ASP A 4 -14.01 -0.63 12.76
C ASP A 4 -13.72 -0.81 11.26
N VAL A 5 -13.13 -1.96 10.93
CA VAL A 5 -12.86 -2.33 9.54
C VAL A 5 -14.17 -2.62 8.81
N ALA A 6 -15.24 -2.94 9.55
CA ALA A 6 -16.49 -3.44 9.00
C ALA A 6 -17.26 -2.45 8.10
N HIS A 7 -17.02 -1.14 8.26
CA HIS A 7 -17.72 -0.09 7.50
C HIS A 7 -16.82 0.65 6.49
N ARG A 8 -15.61 0.13 6.25
CA ARG A 8 -14.68 0.76 5.33
C ARG A 8 -15.12 0.59 3.88
N ARG A 9 -15.13 1.72 3.14
CA ARG A 9 -15.36 1.73 1.70
C ARG A 9 -14.05 1.64 0.95
N ILE A 10 -13.99 0.76 -0.03
CA ILE A 10 -12.83 0.47 -0.87
C ILE A 10 -13.20 0.77 -2.33
N TRP A 11 -12.36 1.52 -3.03
CA TRP A 11 -12.44 1.59 -4.48
C TRP A 11 -11.76 0.35 -5.07
N LEU A 12 -12.48 -0.40 -5.88
CA LEU A 12 -11.97 -1.59 -6.56
C LEU A 12 -12.50 -1.61 -7.99
N LYS A 13 -11.60 -1.61 -8.99
CA LYS A 13 -11.93 -1.78 -10.42
C LYS A 13 -12.99 -0.80 -10.96
N GLY A 14 -13.05 0.42 -10.44
CA GLY A 14 -14.00 1.45 -10.88
C GLY A 14 -15.18 1.67 -9.94
N GLU A 15 -15.36 0.83 -8.92
CA GLU A 15 -16.52 0.88 -8.01
C GLU A 15 -16.10 1.13 -6.56
N ILE A 16 -16.97 1.80 -5.80
CA ILE A 16 -16.86 1.91 -4.34
C ILE A 16 -17.67 0.79 -3.70
N LEU A 17 -16.98 -0.13 -3.05
CA LEU A 17 -17.55 -1.32 -2.40
C LEU A 17 -17.36 -1.28 -0.89
N ASP A 18 -18.16 -2.05 -0.16
CA ASP A 18 -17.86 -2.39 1.22
C ASP A 18 -16.58 -3.24 1.26
N VAL A 19 -15.79 -3.11 2.31
CA VAL A 19 -14.53 -3.86 2.48
C VAL A 19 -14.76 -5.38 2.42
N ASN A 20 -15.90 -5.86 2.88
CA ASN A 20 -16.23 -7.28 2.86
C ASN A 20 -16.53 -7.82 1.45
N ASP A 21 -16.89 -6.93 0.52
CA ASP A 21 -17.18 -7.25 -0.88
C ASP A 21 -15.99 -6.98 -1.81
N ALA A 22 -15.02 -6.20 -1.35
CA ALA A 22 -13.79 -5.91 -2.09
C ALA A 22 -12.85 -7.14 -2.10
N LYS A 23 -13.10 -8.07 -3.02
CA LYS A 23 -12.44 -9.38 -3.13
C LYS A 23 -11.59 -9.49 -4.39
N VAL A 24 -10.51 -10.24 -4.29
CA VAL A 24 -9.64 -10.64 -5.40
C VAL A 24 -9.70 -12.17 -5.50
N ASN A 25 -9.70 -12.69 -6.74
CA ASN A 25 -9.73 -14.14 -6.95
C ASN A 25 -8.45 -14.80 -6.43
N VAL A 26 -8.59 -15.93 -5.76
CA VAL A 26 -7.45 -16.69 -5.20
C VAL A 26 -6.52 -17.25 -6.28
N LEU A 27 -6.99 -17.44 -7.51
CA LEU A 27 -6.20 -17.88 -8.66
C LEU A 27 -5.62 -16.72 -9.48
N SER A 28 -5.80 -15.48 -9.05
CA SER A 28 -5.16 -14.35 -9.73
C SER A 28 -3.64 -14.38 -9.54
N PRO A 29 -2.88 -13.89 -10.52
CA PRO A 29 -1.41 -13.80 -10.40
C PRO A 29 -0.96 -12.97 -9.19
N THR A 30 -1.73 -11.96 -8.79
CA THR A 30 -1.42 -11.21 -7.58
C THR A 30 -1.55 -12.04 -6.31
N SER A 31 -2.54 -12.92 -6.20
CA SER A 31 -2.74 -13.79 -5.03
C SER A 31 -1.72 -14.92 -4.97
N GLN A 32 -1.38 -15.51 -6.11
CA GLN A 32 -0.50 -16.66 -6.18
C GLN A 32 0.99 -16.28 -6.16
N PHE A 33 1.37 -15.17 -6.83
CA PHE A 33 2.77 -14.83 -7.09
C PHE A 33 3.16 -13.43 -6.61
N GLY A 34 2.23 -12.69 -5.98
CA GLY A 34 2.51 -11.35 -5.48
C GLY A 34 2.68 -10.28 -6.57
N LEU A 35 2.07 -10.49 -7.76
CA LEU A 35 2.17 -9.55 -8.88
C LEU A 35 1.33 -8.28 -8.60
N ASN A 36 1.89 -7.41 -7.77
CA ASN A 36 1.32 -6.11 -7.45
C ASN A 36 2.41 -5.08 -7.13
N VAL A 37 2.10 -3.82 -7.39
CA VAL A 37 2.87 -2.66 -6.93
C VAL A 37 1.94 -1.70 -6.21
N PHE A 38 2.46 -0.99 -5.21
CA PHE A 38 1.58 -0.15 -4.39
C PHE A 38 2.24 1.11 -3.84
N GLU A 39 1.41 2.03 -3.42
CA GLU A 39 1.79 3.18 -2.60
C GLU A 39 1.09 3.18 -1.24
N GLY A 40 1.71 3.83 -0.29
CA GLY A 40 1.13 4.22 0.98
C GLY A 40 1.21 5.74 1.06
N ILE A 41 0.14 6.41 0.69
CA ILE A 41 0.07 7.86 0.56
C ILE A 41 -0.37 8.43 1.90
N PRO A 42 0.49 9.21 2.60
CA PRO A 42 0.08 9.86 3.84
C PRO A 42 -0.89 11.00 3.51
N CYS A 43 -2.01 11.01 4.22
CA CYS A 43 -2.99 12.08 4.20
C CYS A 43 -3.13 12.63 5.61
N TYR A 44 -2.90 13.93 5.77
CA TYR A 44 -2.93 14.60 7.07
C TYR A 44 -4.22 15.37 7.22
N TRP A 45 -4.92 15.14 8.33
CA TRP A 45 -6.10 15.88 8.70
C TRP A 45 -5.74 17.24 9.28
N ASN A 46 -6.40 18.28 8.81
CA ASN A 46 -6.31 19.62 9.36
C ASN A 46 -7.65 19.99 9.98
N GLU A 47 -7.65 20.20 11.30
CA GLU A 47 -8.86 20.52 12.08
C GLU A 47 -9.41 21.93 11.79
N GLU A 48 -8.53 22.89 11.44
CA GLU A 48 -8.94 24.28 11.17
C GLU A 48 -9.73 24.40 9.85
N THR A 49 -9.33 23.61 8.85
CA THR A 49 -9.96 23.64 7.52
C THR A 49 -10.95 22.51 7.29
N ASN A 50 -11.03 21.55 8.23
CA ASN A 50 -11.80 20.29 8.08
C ASN A 50 -11.49 19.57 6.77
N GLN A 51 -10.21 19.42 6.44
CA GLN A 51 -9.75 18.81 5.19
C GLN A 51 -8.60 17.84 5.39
N LEU A 52 -8.53 16.84 4.50
CA LEU A 52 -7.38 15.93 4.35
C LEU A 52 -6.46 16.41 3.24
N TYR A 53 -5.17 16.49 3.55
CA TYR A 53 -4.12 16.89 2.63
C TYR A 53 -3.22 15.70 2.29
N ALA A 54 -3.27 15.22 1.05
CA ALA A 54 -2.37 14.17 0.57
C ALA A 54 -0.95 14.74 0.37
N PHE A 55 0.01 14.17 1.08
CA PHE A 55 1.39 14.65 1.03
C PHE A 55 2.11 14.12 -0.21
N ARG A 56 2.70 15.02 -1.00
CA ARG A 56 3.52 14.72 -2.20
C ARG A 56 2.86 13.74 -3.17
N LEU A 57 1.57 13.90 -3.44
CA LEU A 57 0.75 12.97 -4.20
C LEU A 57 1.34 12.65 -5.59
N SER A 58 1.86 13.66 -6.30
CA SER A 58 2.45 13.47 -7.63
C SER A 58 3.67 12.55 -7.59
N ASP A 59 4.55 12.72 -6.58
CA ASP A 59 5.75 11.88 -6.45
C ASP A 59 5.41 10.42 -6.15
N HIS A 60 4.36 10.18 -5.35
CA HIS A 60 3.83 8.84 -5.12
C HIS A 60 3.35 8.20 -6.42
N TYR A 61 2.62 8.95 -7.25
CA TYR A 61 2.14 8.43 -8.55
C TYR A 61 3.28 8.19 -9.54
N ASP A 62 4.29 9.06 -9.57
CA ASP A 62 5.48 8.82 -10.39
C ASP A 62 6.21 7.54 -9.98
N ARG A 63 6.31 7.26 -8.68
CA ARG A 63 6.90 6.01 -8.19
C ARG A 63 6.03 4.80 -8.47
N LEU A 64 4.70 4.91 -8.35
CA LEU A 64 3.77 3.83 -8.66
C LEU A 64 3.88 3.41 -10.15
N ILE A 65 3.85 4.39 -11.05
CA ILE A 65 4.01 4.17 -12.49
C ILE A 65 5.38 3.58 -12.81
N ARG A 66 6.45 4.10 -12.20
CA ARG A 66 7.79 3.55 -12.39
C ARG A 66 7.89 2.11 -11.91
N SER A 67 7.31 1.78 -10.76
CA SER A 67 7.27 0.42 -10.24
C SER A 67 6.53 -0.52 -11.19
N ALA A 68 5.35 -0.10 -11.71
CA ALA A 68 4.58 -0.87 -12.68
C ALA A 68 5.35 -1.11 -13.99
N LYS A 69 6.04 -0.09 -14.50
CA LYS A 69 6.88 -0.22 -15.71
C LYS A 69 8.04 -1.18 -15.53
N LEU A 70 8.70 -1.17 -14.36
CA LEU A 70 9.85 -2.04 -14.08
C LEU A 70 9.48 -3.53 -14.05
N ILE A 71 8.22 -3.87 -13.73
CA ILE A 71 7.71 -5.24 -13.78
C ILE A 71 6.78 -5.49 -14.98
N GLN A 72 6.83 -4.61 -15.97
CA GLN A 72 6.17 -4.74 -17.28
C GLN A 72 4.64 -4.91 -17.19
N PHE A 73 4.00 -4.19 -16.28
CA PHE A 73 2.54 -4.15 -16.23
C PHE A 73 1.96 -3.38 -17.42
N ASP A 74 0.96 -3.96 -18.10
CA ASP A 74 0.15 -3.27 -19.10
C ASP A 74 -0.80 -2.28 -18.40
N LEU A 75 -0.30 -1.08 -18.14
CA LEU A 75 -0.96 -0.07 -17.31
C LEU A 75 -1.95 0.78 -18.12
N LYS A 76 -3.23 0.59 -17.88
CA LYS A 76 -4.32 1.38 -18.50
C LYS A 76 -4.69 2.67 -17.74
N TYR A 77 -4.27 2.82 -16.47
CA TYR A 77 -4.64 3.95 -15.62
C TYR A 77 -3.68 5.13 -15.79
N THR A 78 -4.23 6.32 -15.80
CA THR A 78 -3.51 7.61 -15.80
C THR A 78 -3.33 8.13 -14.37
N LYS A 79 -2.53 9.20 -14.19
CA LYS A 79 -2.43 9.90 -12.90
C LYS A 79 -3.77 10.52 -12.46
N ASP A 80 -4.58 10.95 -13.40
CA ASP A 80 -5.90 11.52 -13.09
C ASP A 80 -6.86 10.44 -12.60
N ASP A 81 -6.80 9.23 -13.17
CA ASP A 81 -7.54 8.07 -12.67
C ASP A 81 -7.13 7.70 -11.25
N PHE A 82 -5.82 7.71 -10.97
CA PHE A 82 -5.30 7.47 -9.61
C PHE A 82 -5.83 8.49 -8.61
N LYS A 83 -5.76 9.78 -8.99
CA LYS A 83 -6.23 10.88 -8.14
C LYS A 83 -7.74 10.80 -7.91
N LYS A 84 -8.51 10.56 -8.97
CA LYS A 84 -9.96 10.41 -8.87
C LYS A 84 -10.34 9.28 -7.94
N ALA A 85 -9.77 8.10 -8.10
CA ALA A 85 -10.04 6.94 -7.26
C ALA A 85 -9.70 7.21 -5.78
N LEU A 86 -8.56 7.88 -5.51
CA LEU A 86 -8.19 8.27 -4.14
C LEU A 86 -9.21 9.22 -3.52
N VAL A 87 -9.57 10.29 -4.24
CA VAL A 87 -10.52 11.30 -3.75
C VAL A 87 -11.89 10.69 -3.50
N ASP A 88 -12.39 9.89 -4.44
CA ASP A 88 -13.70 9.21 -4.31
C ASP A 88 -13.72 8.27 -3.10
N THR A 89 -12.62 7.50 -2.89
CA THR A 89 -12.49 6.60 -1.74
C THR A 89 -12.49 7.34 -0.41
N VAL A 90 -11.69 8.41 -0.32
CA VAL A 90 -11.60 9.21 0.91
C VAL A 90 -12.92 9.86 1.26
N LYS A 91 -13.62 10.44 0.27
CA LYS A 91 -14.95 11.04 0.45
C LYS A 91 -16.01 10.03 0.88
N ALA A 92 -15.96 8.81 0.35
CA ALA A 92 -16.92 7.75 0.68
C ALA A 92 -16.78 7.22 2.13
N ASN A 93 -15.67 7.54 2.79
CA ASN A 93 -15.37 7.07 4.16
C ASN A 93 -15.53 8.15 5.24
N GLU A 94 -15.58 9.42 4.89
CA GLU A 94 -15.80 10.56 5.79
C GLU A 94 -14.85 10.60 7.01
N TYR A 95 -13.58 10.17 6.86
CA TYR A 95 -12.62 10.19 7.95
C TYR A 95 -12.17 11.62 8.29
N ASP A 96 -12.12 11.93 9.60
CA ASP A 96 -11.66 13.17 10.20
C ASP A 96 -10.31 13.02 10.94
N GLU A 97 -9.46 12.11 10.48
CA GLU A 97 -8.18 11.77 11.09
C GLU A 97 -7.09 11.50 10.02
N ASN A 98 -5.83 11.40 10.46
CA ASN A 98 -4.74 11.07 9.56
C ASN A 98 -4.94 9.67 8.95
N LEU A 99 -4.68 9.57 7.64
CA LEU A 99 -4.79 8.32 6.90
C LEU A 99 -3.45 7.93 6.26
N SER A 100 -3.27 6.64 6.03
CA SER A 100 -2.36 6.12 5.02
C SER A 100 -3.20 5.46 3.94
N VAL A 101 -3.33 6.10 2.77
CA VAL A 101 -4.12 5.52 1.69
C VAL A 101 -3.26 4.51 0.93
N ARG A 102 -3.67 3.23 0.97
CA ARG A 102 -3.07 2.18 0.17
C ARG A 102 -3.69 2.23 -1.22
N GLN A 103 -2.85 2.50 -2.23
CA GLN A 103 -3.25 2.44 -3.63
C GLN A 103 -2.39 1.41 -4.34
N THR A 104 -3.02 0.38 -4.91
CA THR A 104 -2.35 -0.81 -5.42
C THR A 104 -2.80 -1.09 -6.85
N LEU A 105 -1.83 -1.31 -7.73
CA LEU A 105 -2.02 -1.92 -9.05
C LEU A 105 -1.68 -3.40 -8.93
N PHE A 106 -2.52 -4.27 -9.48
CA PHE A 106 -2.37 -5.71 -9.35
C PHE A 106 -2.83 -6.45 -10.61
N VAL A 107 -2.21 -7.58 -10.89
CA VAL A 107 -2.67 -8.45 -12.00
C VAL A 107 -3.82 -9.32 -11.52
N ASP A 108 -4.98 -9.11 -12.16
CA ASP A 108 -6.23 -9.80 -11.88
C ASP A 108 -6.47 -10.97 -12.86
N GLY A 109 -7.64 -11.59 -12.76
CA GLY A 109 -8.04 -12.71 -13.63
C GLY A 109 -7.35 -14.01 -13.27
N PHE A 110 -7.20 -14.87 -14.27
CA PHE A 110 -6.52 -16.15 -14.17
C PHE A 110 -5.21 -16.10 -14.96
N GLY A 111 -4.14 -16.65 -14.42
CA GLY A 111 -2.87 -16.64 -15.13
C GLY A 111 -1.70 -17.16 -14.32
N SER A 112 -0.52 -17.08 -14.93
CA SER A 112 0.75 -17.49 -14.34
C SER A 112 1.56 -16.27 -13.84
N TRP A 113 2.74 -16.55 -13.27
CA TRP A 113 3.71 -15.53 -12.89
C TRP A 113 4.21 -14.65 -14.06
N GLY A 114 4.07 -15.12 -15.31
CA GLY A 114 4.41 -14.38 -16.52
C GLY A 114 3.27 -13.54 -17.11
N SER A 115 2.11 -13.45 -16.44
CA SER A 115 0.98 -12.68 -16.94
C SER A 115 1.24 -11.17 -16.85
N GLU A 116 1.02 -10.45 -17.96
CA GLU A 116 1.16 -8.99 -18.06
C GLU A 116 -0.09 -8.22 -17.59
N GLY A 117 -1.26 -8.84 -17.65
CA GLY A 117 -2.57 -8.27 -17.30
C GLY A 117 -3.69 -9.30 -17.26
N PRO A 118 -4.92 -8.83 -17.07
CA PRO A 118 -5.33 -7.44 -16.91
C PRO A 118 -4.83 -6.79 -15.62
N VAL A 119 -4.32 -5.56 -15.72
CA VAL A 119 -3.91 -4.78 -14.55
C VAL A 119 -5.10 -3.99 -14.02
N GLU A 120 -5.43 -4.24 -12.78
CA GLU A 120 -6.50 -3.57 -12.06
C GLU A 120 -5.97 -2.76 -10.88
N MET A 121 -6.84 -1.96 -10.27
CA MET A 121 -6.49 -1.09 -9.14
C MET A 121 -7.46 -1.27 -7.99
N PHE A 122 -6.95 -1.13 -6.76
CA PHE A 122 -7.77 -0.83 -5.60
C PHE A 122 -7.18 0.33 -4.79
N VAL A 123 -8.05 1.03 -4.07
CA VAL A 123 -7.68 2.09 -3.12
C VAL A 123 -8.36 1.82 -1.79
N ALA A 124 -7.57 1.76 -0.72
CA ALA A 124 -8.04 1.48 0.64
C ALA A 124 -7.48 2.50 1.64
N PRO A 125 -8.34 3.25 2.36
CA PRO A 125 -7.88 4.13 3.41
C PRO A 125 -7.57 3.34 4.68
N ILE A 126 -6.46 3.67 5.34
CA ILE A 126 -6.02 3.05 6.59
C ILE A 126 -5.90 4.17 7.63
N PRO A 127 -6.83 4.27 8.58
CA PRO A 127 -6.76 5.25 9.66
C PRO A 127 -5.47 5.11 10.48
N ARG A 128 -4.88 6.24 10.84
CA ARG A 128 -3.62 6.32 11.61
C ARG A 128 -3.79 6.98 12.98
N GLY A 129 -4.98 7.50 13.27
CA GLY A 129 -5.24 8.32 14.45
C GLY A 129 -4.72 9.75 14.29
N ARG A 130 -5.07 10.59 15.26
CA ARG A 130 -4.71 12.02 15.25
C ARG A 130 -3.27 12.30 15.66
N THR A 131 -2.61 11.36 16.34
CA THR A 131 -1.23 11.55 16.82
C THR A 131 -0.33 10.36 16.55
N SER A 132 0.75 10.60 15.84
CA SER A 132 1.95 9.76 15.82
C SER A 132 3.00 10.23 16.85
N ALA A 133 2.66 11.23 17.68
CA ALA A 133 3.62 11.94 18.53
C ALA A 133 4.27 11.08 19.63
N GLU A 134 3.58 10.05 20.14
CA GLU A 134 4.14 9.17 21.16
C GLU A 134 5.24 8.24 20.62
N TYR A 135 5.09 7.71 19.42
CA TYR A 135 6.15 6.92 18.77
C TYR A 135 7.42 7.73 18.52
N ASN A 136 7.27 9.00 18.15
CA ASN A 136 8.40 9.89 17.85
C ASN A 136 9.22 10.28 19.10
N LYS A 137 8.63 10.21 20.29
CA LYS A 137 9.32 10.58 21.54
C LYS A 137 10.16 9.46 22.14
N LYS A 138 9.74 8.21 21.97
CA LYS A 138 10.37 7.06 22.63
C LYS A 138 11.49 6.42 21.80
N GLY A 139 11.47 6.61 20.47
CA GLY A 139 12.35 5.91 19.55
C GLY A 139 12.04 4.40 19.47
N LEU A 140 12.84 3.67 18.72
CA LEU A 140 12.73 2.22 18.52
C LEU A 140 14.04 1.54 18.91
N ASN A 141 13.91 0.39 19.56
CA ASN A 141 15.03 -0.48 19.88
C ASN A 141 15.28 -1.40 18.68
N CYS A 142 16.44 -1.22 18.01
CA CYS A 142 16.73 -1.90 16.75
C CYS A 142 17.89 -2.88 16.89
N CYS A 143 17.84 -3.98 16.13
CA CYS A 143 18.99 -4.87 15.95
C CYS A 143 19.45 -4.90 14.48
N VAL A 144 20.67 -5.32 14.25
CA VAL A 144 21.12 -5.72 12.91
C VAL A 144 20.64 -7.13 12.65
N THR A 145 19.86 -7.32 11.56
CA THR A 145 19.34 -8.65 11.20
C THR A 145 20.40 -9.52 10.52
N SER A 146 20.28 -10.83 10.63
CA SER A 146 21.10 -11.78 9.87
C SER A 146 20.69 -11.88 8.39
N TRP A 147 19.49 -11.40 8.05
CA TRP A 147 18.96 -11.41 6.69
C TRP A 147 19.49 -10.23 5.87
N ARG A 148 20.09 -10.53 4.71
CA ARG A 148 20.50 -9.48 3.78
C ARG A 148 19.29 -8.87 3.08
N ARG A 149 19.35 -7.54 2.92
CA ARG A 149 18.34 -6.81 2.17
C ARG A 149 18.38 -7.18 0.68
N ILE A 150 17.21 -7.15 0.02
CA ILE A 150 17.13 -7.28 -1.44
C ILE A 150 18.02 -6.25 -2.13
N SER A 151 18.55 -6.61 -3.31
CA SER A 151 19.42 -5.77 -4.12
C SER A 151 18.99 -5.77 -5.59
N ASP A 152 19.54 -4.87 -6.40
CA ASP A 152 19.25 -4.81 -7.83
C ASP A 152 19.70 -6.07 -8.61
N GLU A 153 20.50 -6.93 -7.99
CA GLU A 153 20.95 -8.20 -8.59
C GLU A 153 19.90 -9.31 -8.54
N ASN A 154 18.89 -9.18 -7.69
CA ASN A 154 17.83 -10.19 -7.53
C ASN A 154 16.44 -9.58 -7.69
N LEU A 155 15.93 -8.87 -6.69
CA LEU A 155 14.64 -8.20 -6.72
C LEU A 155 14.83 -6.73 -6.35
N SER A 156 14.80 -5.87 -7.35
CA SER A 156 15.19 -4.46 -7.19
C SER A 156 14.38 -3.75 -6.07
N PRO A 157 15.06 -3.12 -5.10
CA PRO A 157 14.43 -2.30 -4.07
C PRO A 157 13.76 -1.02 -4.63
N ARG A 158 14.00 -0.70 -5.92
CA ARG A 158 13.35 0.43 -6.61
C ARG A 158 11.91 0.13 -6.97
N ILE A 159 11.51 -1.15 -6.96
CA ILE A 159 10.14 -1.60 -7.21
C ILE A 159 9.42 -1.67 -5.87
N LYS A 160 8.39 -0.86 -5.68
CA LYS A 160 7.56 -0.93 -4.48
C LYS A 160 6.45 -1.97 -4.68
N CYS A 161 6.79 -3.25 -4.56
CA CYS A 161 5.86 -4.38 -4.74
C CYS A 161 5.66 -5.18 -3.44
N GLY A 162 4.57 -5.94 -3.38
CA GLY A 162 4.24 -6.78 -2.22
C GLY A 162 5.28 -7.86 -1.95
N ALA A 163 5.83 -8.48 -2.99
CA ALA A 163 6.83 -9.54 -2.89
C ALA A 163 8.08 -9.11 -2.12
N ASN A 164 8.53 -7.86 -2.26
CA ASN A 164 9.70 -7.31 -1.56
C ASN A 164 9.54 -7.31 -0.03
N TYR A 165 8.30 -7.28 0.48
CA TYR A 165 8.02 -7.24 1.91
C TYR A 165 8.19 -8.57 2.62
N ILE A 166 8.31 -9.68 1.90
CA ILE A 166 8.67 -10.98 2.49
C ILE A 166 10.08 -10.90 3.11
N ASN A 167 11.03 -10.27 2.41
CA ASN A 167 12.37 -10.03 2.95
C ASN A 167 12.33 -9.17 4.22
N SER A 168 11.55 -8.08 4.22
CA SER A 168 11.36 -7.26 5.43
C SER A 168 10.71 -8.03 6.58
N ARG A 169 9.75 -8.93 6.26
CA ARG A 169 9.06 -9.74 7.25
C ARG A 169 10.01 -10.70 7.99
N VAL A 170 10.91 -11.38 7.29
CA VAL A 170 11.83 -12.33 7.95
C VAL A 170 12.78 -11.63 8.92
N GLY A 171 13.36 -10.47 8.54
CA GLY A 171 14.16 -9.65 9.43
C GLY A 171 13.36 -9.13 10.63
N GLN A 172 12.16 -8.61 10.41
CA GLN A 172 11.28 -8.14 11.48
C GLN A 172 10.91 -9.25 12.48
N ARG A 173 10.63 -10.46 11.97
CA ARG A 173 10.33 -11.61 12.84
C ARG A 173 11.54 -12.07 13.67
N GLU A 174 12.75 -11.95 13.13
CA GLU A 174 13.99 -12.17 13.87
C GLU A 174 14.15 -11.15 14.99
N ALA A 175 14.02 -9.86 14.68
CA ALA A 175 14.11 -8.79 15.69
C ALA A 175 13.14 -9.00 16.85
N LEU A 176 11.86 -9.27 16.55
CA LEU A 176 10.84 -9.49 17.57
C LEU A 176 11.13 -10.71 18.45
N ARG A 177 11.66 -11.83 17.89
CA ARG A 177 12.07 -13.00 18.70
C ARG A 177 13.21 -12.68 19.64
N ASN A 178 14.08 -11.73 19.28
CA ASN A 178 15.23 -11.30 20.05
C ASN A 178 14.93 -10.12 21.00
N GLY A 179 13.65 -9.72 21.15
CA GLY A 179 13.22 -8.67 22.08
C GLY A 179 13.42 -7.24 21.57
N TYR A 180 13.65 -7.04 20.27
CA TYR A 180 13.77 -5.73 19.65
C TYR A 180 12.45 -5.30 18.97
N ASP A 181 12.26 -3.98 18.80
CA ASP A 181 11.07 -3.44 18.14
C ASP A 181 11.14 -3.64 16.61
N THR A 182 12.33 -3.53 16.02
CA THR A 182 12.56 -3.67 14.58
C THR A 182 14.03 -4.02 14.28
N CYS A 183 14.33 -4.18 12.96
CA CYS A 183 15.69 -4.42 12.48
C CYS A 183 16.14 -3.41 11.42
N ILE A 184 17.44 -3.33 11.24
CA ILE A 184 18.13 -2.63 10.16
C ILE A 184 19.09 -3.60 9.45
#